data_202d0f2614ba5942641810505d79e683
#
_entry.id   202d0f2614ba5942641810505d79e683
#
_cell.length_a   1.000
_cell.length_b   1.000
_cell.length_c   1.000
_cell.angle_alpha   90.00
_cell.angle_beta   90.00
_cell.angle_gamma   90.00
#
_symmetry.space_group_name_H-M   'P 1'
#
loop_
_entity.id
_entity.type
_entity.pdbx_description
1 polymer ?
#
loop_
_entity_poly.entity_id
_entity_poly.type
_entity_poly.pdbx_seq_one_letter_code
_entity_poly.pdbx_strand_id
1 'polypeptide(L)'
;MRALLIAAVAGLAAACTPPAATTTETPERPATPAPGDTDAQSQVLLDVIQPLVAGEVGKPVSLQPRTVNVRDEWAYVDADIRNGDGSEIDWMTTNLASSYENGAMDESGGVHALLKNENGTWVVLEHVIAPTDVAWIDWAARHGVPPDILGLPSN
;
A
#
# COMPACT_ATOMS: atom_id res chain seq x y z
N MET A 1 31.20 -21.60 75.78
CA MET A 1 30.10 -22.14 76.62
C MET A 1 28.87 -22.36 75.72
N ARG A 2 28.41 -23.57 75.78
CA ARG A 2 27.09 -24.09 75.39
C ARG A 2 26.72 -24.11 73.90
N ALA A 3 26.82 -25.31 73.42
CA ALA A 3 26.18 -25.98 72.37
C ALA A 3 24.62 -25.92 72.46
N LEU A 4 23.94 -25.93 71.30
CA LEU A 4 22.74 -26.75 71.20
C LEU A 4 22.58 -27.16 69.71
N LEU A 5 22.59 -28.50 69.54
CA LEU A 5 22.13 -29.22 68.36
C LEU A 5 20.60 -29.19 68.29
N ILE A 6 19.96 -29.07 67.12
CA ILE A 6 18.68 -29.72 66.81
C ILE A 6 18.64 -30.06 65.33
N ALA A 7 18.53 -31.24 65.12
CA ALA A 7 18.11 -32.25 64.14
C ALA A 7 17.36 -31.83 62.90
N ALA A 8 17.70 -32.64 61.90
CA ALA A 8 17.16 -32.80 60.53
C ALA A 8 15.65 -33.06 60.42
N VAL A 9 15.05 -32.61 59.37
CA VAL A 9 13.95 -33.33 58.65
C VAL A 9 14.18 -33.22 57.15
N ALA A 10 14.42 -34.35 56.53
CA ALA A 10 14.42 -34.53 55.10
C ALA A 10 12.98 -34.56 54.58
N GLY A 11 12.67 -33.68 53.69
CA GLY A 11 11.44 -33.70 52.89
C GLY A 11 11.78 -33.89 51.43
N LEU A 12 11.62 -35.12 50.89
CA LEU A 12 11.61 -35.38 49.46
C LEU A 12 10.31 -34.78 48.88
N ALA A 13 10.41 -33.71 48.14
CA ALA A 13 9.35 -33.25 47.25
C ALA A 13 9.71 -33.72 45.84
N ALA A 14 8.96 -34.68 45.34
CA ALA A 14 8.99 -35.12 43.94
C ALA A 14 8.45 -33.96 43.06
N ALA A 15 9.31 -33.33 42.29
CA ALA A 15 8.94 -32.37 41.27
C ALA A 15 8.37 -33.14 40.08
N CYS A 16 7.03 -33.14 39.92
CA CYS A 16 6.38 -33.47 38.66
C CYS A 16 6.63 -32.34 37.69
N THR A 17 7.52 -32.54 36.74
CA THR A 17 7.71 -31.68 35.59
C THR A 17 6.53 -31.90 34.64
N PRO A 18 5.69 -30.90 34.32
CA PRO A 18 4.71 -31.06 33.28
C PRO A 18 5.40 -31.15 31.93
N PRO A 19 4.90 -31.97 30.95
CA PRO A 19 5.47 -32.04 29.64
C PRO A 19 5.32 -30.69 28.96
N ALA A 20 6.39 -30.22 28.28
CA ALA A 20 6.41 -29.04 27.46
C ALA A 20 5.30 -29.17 26.40
N ALA A 21 4.32 -28.29 26.46
CA ALA A 21 3.33 -28.15 25.37
C ALA A 21 4.08 -27.68 24.13
N THR A 22 4.19 -28.54 23.13
CA THR A 22 4.63 -28.19 21.82
C THR A 22 3.56 -27.27 21.24
N THR A 23 3.80 -25.97 21.26
CA THR A 23 2.98 -24.99 20.57
C THR A 23 3.18 -25.27 19.08
N THR A 24 2.23 -25.95 18.46
CA THR A 24 2.12 -26.03 17.01
C THR A 24 1.77 -24.62 16.55
N GLU A 25 2.78 -23.91 16.06
CA GLU A 25 2.64 -22.64 15.39
C GLU A 25 1.80 -22.90 14.13
N THR A 26 0.50 -22.61 14.23
CA THR A 26 -0.40 -22.54 13.08
C THR A 26 0.15 -21.42 12.23
N PRO A 27 0.43 -21.61 10.92
CA PRO A 27 0.83 -20.52 10.06
C PRO A 27 -0.26 -19.45 10.10
N GLU A 28 0.10 -18.31 10.69
CA GLU A 28 -0.76 -17.14 10.80
C GLU A 28 -1.09 -16.71 9.37
N ARG A 29 -2.37 -16.89 9.00
CA ARG A 29 -2.91 -16.32 7.76
C ARG A 29 -2.67 -14.82 7.86
N PRO A 30 -2.10 -14.17 6.80
CA PRO A 30 -1.96 -12.72 6.79
C PRO A 30 -3.28 -12.09 7.22
N ALA A 31 -3.24 -11.28 8.28
CA ALA A 31 -4.41 -10.60 8.79
C ALA A 31 -4.94 -9.67 7.69
N THR A 32 -6.23 -9.78 7.37
CA THR A 32 -6.91 -8.77 6.54
C THR A 32 -6.77 -7.44 7.29
N PRO A 33 -6.23 -6.37 6.65
CA PRO A 33 -6.06 -5.08 7.32
C PRO A 33 -7.37 -4.59 7.93
N ALA A 34 -7.30 -4.02 9.14
CA ALA A 34 -8.44 -3.34 9.74
C ALA A 34 -8.80 -2.08 8.93
N PRO A 35 -10.06 -1.59 8.92
CA PRO A 35 -10.47 -0.43 8.12
C PRO A 35 -9.59 0.82 8.28
N GLY A 36 -9.00 1.04 9.45
CA GLY A 36 -8.05 2.14 9.69
C GLY A 36 -6.67 1.95 9.06
N ASP A 37 -6.25 0.69 8.84
CA ASP A 37 -4.96 0.38 8.22
C ASP A 37 -5.02 0.63 6.70
N THR A 38 -6.20 0.47 6.08
CA THR A 38 -6.42 0.70 4.64
C THR A 38 -6.27 2.18 4.30
N ASP A 39 -6.82 3.08 5.10
CA ASP A 39 -6.73 4.53 4.88
C ASP A 39 -5.28 5.02 5.05
N ALA A 40 -4.58 4.56 6.08
CA ALA A 40 -3.18 4.89 6.30
C ALA A 40 -2.27 4.36 5.17
N GLN A 41 -2.52 3.14 4.69
CA GLN A 41 -1.78 2.55 3.58
C GLN A 41 -2.05 3.30 2.27
N SER A 42 -3.29 3.68 2.01
CA SER A 42 -3.67 4.50 0.85
C SER A 42 -2.92 5.83 0.86
N GLN A 43 -2.85 6.51 2.01
CA GLN A 43 -2.13 7.76 2.13
C GLN A 43 -0.63 7.61 1.81
N VAL A 44 0.02 6.57 2.30
CA VAL A 44 1.43 6.28 1.98
C VAL A 44 1.66 6.15 0.48
N LEU A 45 0.76 5.45 -0.23
CA LEU A 45 0.85 5.29 -1.69
C LEU A 45 0.65 6.62 -2.42
N LEU A 46 -0.34 7.40 -2.00
CA LEU A 46 -0.60 8.73 -2.57
C LEU A 46 0.59 9.68 -2.37
N ASP A 47 1.22 9.66 -1.20
CA ASP A 47 2.40 10.48 -0.88
C ASP A 47 3.59 10.16 -1.78
N VAL A 48 3.71 8.90 -2.26
CA VAL A 48 4.74 8.49 -3.23
C VAL A 48 4.41 8.96 -4.65
N ILE A 49 3.14 8.95 -5.05
CA ILE A 49 2.69 9.32 -6.39
C ILE A 49 2.63 10.84 -6.56
N GLN A 50 2.17 11.56 -5.55
CA GLN A 50 1.86 12.99 -5.62
C GLN A 50 3.01 13.87 -6.13
N PRO A 51 4.29 13.69 -5.70
CA PRO A 51 5.41 14.49 -6.21
C PRO A 51 5.66 14.29 -7.71
N LEU A 52 5.45 13.07 -8.23
CA LEU A 52 5.60 12.77 -9.65
C LEU A 52 4.55 13.50 -10.46
N VAL A 53 3.28 13.37 -10.05
CA VAL A 53 2.15 14.06 -10.70
C VAL A 53 2.33 15.58 -10.62
N ALA A 54 2.72 16.13 -9.46
CA ALA A 54 2.96 17.57 -9.30
C ALA A 54 4.07 18.08 -10.24
N GLY A 55 5.12 17.27 -10.45
CA GLY A 55 6.21 17.57 -11.37
C GLY A 55 5.75 17.64 -12.83
N GLU A 56 4.93 16.70 -13.28
CA GLU A 56 4.38 16.67 -14.63
C GLU A 56 3.33 17.76 -14.87
N VAL A 57 2.44 17.96 -13.91
CA VAL A 57 1.40 19.01 -13.95
C VAL A 57 2.03 20.42 -13.85
N GLY A 58 3.18 20.54 -13.19
CA GLY A 58 3.91 21.80 -13.05
C GLY A 58 3.40 22.71 -11.93
N LYS A 59 2.56 22.20 -11.04
CA LYS A 59 2.05 22.92 -9.87
C LYS A 59 1.69 21.95 -8.74
N PRO A 60 1.53 22.44 -7.49
CA PRO A 60 1.08 21.61 -6.39
C PRO A 60 -0.29 20.98 -6.68
N VAL A 61 -0.40 19.68 -6.43
CA VAL A 61 -1.64 18.91 -6.56
C VAL A 61 -1.96 18.19 -5.28
N SER A 62 -3.22 17.82 -5.10
CA SER A 62 -3.70 16.83 -4.14
C SER A 62 -4.34 15.66 -4.91
N LEU A 63 -4.21 14.45 -4.37
CA LEU A 63 -4.77 13.25 -4.96
C LEU A 63 -5.92 12.74 -4.10
N GLN A 64 -7.07 12.50 -4.72
CA GLN A 64 -8.24 11.93 -4.06
C GLN A 64 -8.44 10.49 -4.57
N PRO A 65 -8.23 9.46 -3.74
CA PRO A 65 -8.27 8.08 -4.19
C PRO A 65 -9.70 7.68 -4.59
N ARG A 66 -9.84 7.05 -5.75
CA ARG A 66 -11.06 6.36 -6.22
C ARG A 66 -10.96 4.86 -5.98
N THR A 67 -9.80 4.30 -6.28
CA THR A 67 -9.50 2.88 -6.09
C THR A 67 -8.08 2.71 -5.61
N VAL A 68 -7.89 1.92 -4.55
CA VAL A 68 -6.58 1.48 -4.09
C VAL A 68 -6.63 -0.02 -3.87
N ASN A 69 -5.92 -0.77 -4.69
CA ASN A 69 -5.79 -2.21 -4.58
C ASN A 69 -4.37 -2.55 -4.14
N VAL A 70 -4.22 -3.24 -3.03
CA VAL A 70 -2.92 -3.71 -2.53
C VAL A 70 -2.96 -5.22 -2.35
N ARG A 71 -1.96 -5.90 -2.89
CA ARG A 71 -1.77 -7.34 -2.70
C ARG A 71 -0.29 -7.68 -2.75
N ASP A 72 0.18 -8.33 -1.69
CA ASP A 72 1.59 -8.74 -1.55
C ASP A 72 2.52 -7.53 -1.73
N GLU A 73 3.41 -7.59 -2.70
CA GLU A 73 4.34 -6.50 -3.04
C GLU A 73 3.76 -5.48 -4.05
N TRP A 74 2.52 -5.63 -4.50
CA TRP A 74 1.94 -4.82 -5.55
C TRP A 74 0.85 -3.88 -5.04
N ALA A 75 0.81 -2.68 -5.59
CA ALA A 75 -0.30 -1.75 -5.40
C ALA A 75 -0.69 -1.09 -6.72
N TYR A 76 -1.99 -0.91 -6.91
CA TYR A 76 -2.57 -0.10 -7.96
C TYR A 76 -3.39 1.02 -7.34
N VAL A 77 -3.19 2.22 -7.83
CA VAL A 77 -3.91 3.41 -7.40
C VAL A 77 -4.56 4.07 -8.60
N ASP A 78 -5.84 4.35 -8.46
CA ASP A 78 -6.60 5.27 -9.32
C ASP A 78 -7.10 6.41 -8.44
N ALA A 79 -6.74 7.66 -8.78
CA ALA A 79 -7.07 8.83 -7.98
C ALA A 79 -7.37 10.05 -8.85
N ASP A 80 -8.32 10.90 -8.39
CA ASP A 80 -8.55 12.20 -8.99
C ASP A 80 -7.39 13.14 -8.68
N ILE A 81 -7.01 13.95 -9.68
CA ILE A 81 -6.03 15.02 -9.51
C ILE A 81 -6.78 16.32 -9.25
N ARG A 82 -6.45 16.99 -8.17
CA ARG A 82 -6.99 18.29 -7.76
C ARG A 82 -5.86 19.30 -7.60
N ASN A 83 -6.17 20.59 -7.60
CA ASN A 83 -5.23 21.60 -7.14
C ASN A 83 -4.79 21.31 -5.69
N GLY A 84 -3.67 21.87 -5.25
CA GLY A 84 -3.17 21.67 -3.89
C GLY A 84 -4.12 22.10 -2.79
N ASP A 85 -5.09 22.98 -3.07
CA ASP A 85 -6.16 23.39 -2.17
C ASP A 85 -7.44 22.51 -2.25
N GLY A 86 -7.40 21.45 -3.07
CA GLY A 86 -8.50 20.52 -3.27
C GLY A 86 -9.54 20.94 -4.30
N SER A 87 -9.43 22.13 -4.89
CA SER A 87 -10.31 22.58 -5.95
C SER A 87 -10.09 21.82 -7.25
N GLU A 88 -11.03 21.88 -8.20
CA GLU A 88 -10.88 21.27 -9.52
C GLU A 88 -9.67 21.85 -10.26
N ILE A 89 -8.96 20.95 -10.97
CA ILE A 89 -7.80 21.35 -11.74
C ILE A 89 -8.23 22.00 -13.06
N ASP A 90 -7.66 23.15 -13.36
CA ASP A 90 -7.75 23.75 -14.69
C ASP A 90 -6.51 23.35 -15.48
N TRP A 91 -6.69 22.41 -16.40
CA TRP A 91 -5.62 21.84 -17.22
C TRP A 91 -4.94 22.88 -18.10
N MET A 92 -5.67 23.94 -18.50
CA MET A 92 -5.11 25.02 -19.30
C MET A 92 -4.05 25.83 -18.57
N THR A 93 -3.98 25.73 -17.24
CA THR A 93 -2.99 26.40 -16.38
C THR A 93 -1.82 25.50 -15.98
N THR A 94 -1.68 24.35 -16.62
CA THR A 94 -0.68 23.32 -16.30
C THR A 94 0.33 23.13 -17.43
N ASN A 95 1.38 22.36 -17.17
CA ASN A 95 2.33 21.92 -18.22
C ASN A 95 1.67 20.99 -19.25
N LEU A 96 0.48 20.45 -18.95
CA LEU A 96 -0.26 19.52 -19.80
C LEU A 96 -1.32 20.22 -20.67
N ALA A 97 -1.37 21.56 -20.66
CA ALA A 97 -2.36 22.34 -21.41
C ALA A 97 -2.43 21.96 -22.89
N SER A 98 -1.29 21.77 -23.56
CA SER A 98 -1.24 21.38 -24.97
C SER A 98 -1.82 19.98 -25.21
N SER A 99 -1.58 19.03 -24.31
CA SER A 99 -2.16 17.67 -24.40
C SER A 99 -3.67 17.70 -24.20
N TYR A 100 -4.13 18.54 -23.29
CA TYR A 100 -5.55 18.75 -23.03
C TYR A 100 -6.25 19.39 -24.22
N GLU A 101 -5.72 20.49 -24.78
CA GLU A 101 -6.26 21.18 -25.96
C GLU A 101 -6.36 20.26 -27.19
N ASN A 102 -5.41 19.34 -27.35
CA ASN A 102 -5.38 18.39 -28.45
C ASN A 102 -6.28 17.17 -28.28
N GLY A 103 -7.02 17.08 -27.15
CA GLY A 103 -7.90 15.96 -26.83
C GLY A 103 -7.15 14.65 -26.50
N ALA A 104 -5.88 14.74 -26.10
CA ALA A 104 -5.06 13.61 -25.71
C ALA A 104 -5.23 13.24 -24.23
N MET A 105 -6.11 13.93 -23.51
CA MET A 105 -6.38 13.73 -22.10
C MET A 105 -7.88 13.65 -21.83
N ASP A 106 -8.26 12.81 -20.85
CA ASP A 106 -9.63 12.75 -20.35
C ASP A 106 -9.92 13.97 -19.45
N GLU A 107 -11.07 14.60 -19.66
CA GLU A 107 -11.49 15.80 -18.92
C GLU A 107 -11.70 15.52 -17.43
N SER A 108 -12.10 14.30 -17.06
CA SER A 108 -12.31 13.89 -15.65
C SER A 108 -11.02 13.83 -14.85
N GLY A 109 -9.89 13.81 -15.54
CA GLY A 109 -8.54 13.96 -15.00
C GLY A 109 -8.20 13.12 -13.78
N GLY A 110 -7.63 11.95 -14.01
CA GLY A 110 -7.13 11.09 -12.93
C GLY A 110 -5.69 10.66 -13.16
N VAL A 111 -5.10 10.05 -12.17
CA VAL A 111 -3.84 9.32 -12.30
C VAL A 111 -4.08 7.84 -12.03
N HIS A 112 -3.56 7.00 -12.90
CA HIS A 112 -3.43 5.57 -12.67
C HIS A 112 -1.97 5.26 -12.43
N ALA A 113 -1.66 4.53 -11.35
CA ALA A 113 -0.29 4.20 -10.99
C ALA A 113 -0.17 2.74 -10.54
N LEU A 114 0.90 2.09 -10.99
CA LEU A 114 1.35 0.78 -10.51
C LEU A 114 2.58 0.97 -9.65
N LEU A 115 2.53 0.45 -8.43
CA LEU A 115 3.64 0.51 -7.49
C LEU A 115 4.07 -0.90 -7.08
N LYS A 116 5.34 -1.01 -6.71
CA LYS A 116 5.91 -2.21 -6.10
C LYS A 116 6.54 -1.88 -4.76
N ASN A 117 6.33 -2.75 -3.78
CA ASN A 117 7.04 -2.67 -2.50
C ASN A 117 8.39 -3.35 -2.63
N GLU A 118 9.47 -2.59 -2.54
CA GLU A 118 10.84 -3.07 -2.54
C GLU A 118 11.45 -2.88 -1.14
N ASN A 119 11.54 -3.99 -0.39
CA ASN A 119 12.12 -4.00 0.96
C ASN A 119 11.46 -3.00 1.94
N GLY A 120 10.13 -2.88 1.88
CA GLY A 120 9.36 -1.98 2.74
C GLY A 120 9.18 -0.56 2.19
N THR A 121 9.70 -0.26 1.00
CA THR A 121 9.56 1.04 0.33
C THR A 121 8.72 0.88 -0.94
N TRP A 122 7.69 1.69 -1.09
CA TRP A 122 6.89 1.73 -2.31
C TRP A 122 7.59 2.54 -3.40
N VAL A 123 7.67 1.97 -4.59
CA VAL A 123 8.27 2.58 -5.78
C VAL A 123 7.24 2.57 -6.91
N VAL A 124 7.03 3.71 -7.57
CA VAL A 124 6.18 3.79 -8.76
C VAL A 124 6.93 3.19 -9.95
N LEU A 125 6.36 2.15 -10.55
CA LEU A 125 6.89 1.52 -11.77
C LEU A 125 6.32 2.15 -13.03
N GLU A 126 5.02 2.43 -13.02
CA GLU A 126 4.28 3.00 -14.13
C GLU A 126 3.25 3.98 -13.61
N HIS A 127 3.00 5.03 -14.35
CA HIS A 127 1.84 5.89 -14.13
C HIS A 127 1.43 6.58 -15.42
N VAL A 128 0.19 7.02 -15.45
CA VAL A 128 -0.37 7.80 -16.56
C VAL A 128 -1.37 8.81 -16.02
N ILE A 129 -1.32 10.04 -16.54
CA ILE A 129 -2.21 11.13 -16.14
C ILE A 129 -3.30 11.29 -17.18
N ALA A 130 -4.55 11.29 -16.72
CA ALA A 130 -5.75 11.56 -17.51
C ALA A 130 -5.81 10.82 -18.87
N PRO A 131 -5.59 9.50 -18.92
CA PRO A 131 -5.62 8.76 -20.16
C PRO A 131 -7.05 8.72 -20.74
N THR A 132 -7.18 8.79 -22.06
CA THR A 132 -8.46 8.69 -22.78
C THR A 132 -8.94 7.25 -22.97
N ASP A 133 -8.12 6.27 -22.64
CA ASP A 133 -8.42 4.83 -22.72
C ASP A 133 -7.76 4.06 -21.56
N VAL A 134 -7.85 2.72 -21.59
CA VAL A 134 -7.26 1.84 -20.57
C VAL A 134 -5.76 1.67 -20.81
N ALA A 135 -5.01 2.76 -20.68
CA ALA A 135 -3.57 2.79 -20.96
C ALA A 135 -2.73 1.82 -20.11
N TRP A 136 -3.29 1.33 -18.97
CA TRP A 136 -2.63 0.37 -18.07
C TRP A 136 -2.93 -1.09 -18.40
N ILE A 137 -3.60 -1.39 -19.52
CA ILE A 137 -4.04 -2.75 -19.88
C ILE A 137 -2.87 -3.76 -20.01
N ASP A 138 -1.72 -3.31 -20.44
CA ASP A 138 -0.53 -4.14 -20.66
C ASP A 138 0.43 -4.19 -19.45
N TRP A 139 0.18 -3.41 -18.39
CA TRP A 139 1.04 -3.40 -17.20
C TRP A 139 1.10 -4.76 -16.51
N ALA A 140 -0.03 -5.47 -16.48
CA ALA A 140 -0.08 -6.82 -15.92
C ALA A 140 0.94 -7.75 -16.60
N ALA A 141 0.96 -7.76 -17.92
CA ALA A 141 1.87 -8.61 -18.70
C ALA A 141 3.33 -8.15 -18.62
N ARG A 142 3.57 -6.83 -18.63
CA ARG A 142 4.93 -6.26 -18.58
C ARG A 142 5.62 -6.51 -17.24
N HIS A 143 4.88 -6.44 -16.14
CA HIS A 143 5.43 -6.52 -14.79
C HIS A 143 5.13 -7.84 -14.08
N GLY A 144 4.35 -8.74 -14.68
CA GLY A 144 3.95 -10.01 -14.05
C GLY A 144 2.98 -9.83 -12.89
N VAL A 145 2.18 -8.76 -12.92
CA VAL A 145 1.20 -8.43 -11.88
C VAL A 145 -0.11 -9.16 -12.16
N PRO A 146 -0.82 -9.68 -11.14
CA PRO A 146 -2.15 -10.21 -11.32
C PRO A 146 -3.11 -9.16 -11.92
N PRO A 147 -3.80 -9.43 -13.05
CA PRO A 147 -4.63 -8.44 -13.75
C PRO A 147 -5.74 -7.83 -12.89
N ASP A 148 -6.28 -8.59 -11.94
CA ASP A 148 -7.34 -8.16 -11.05
C ASP A 148 -6.91 -7.05 -10.08
N ILE A 149 -5.62 -6.91 -9.78
CA ILE A 149 -5.09 -5.76 -9.02
C ILE A 149 -5.35 -4.46 -9.79
N LEU A 150 -5.18 -4.48 -11.11
CA LEU A 150 -5.40 -3.34 -11.99
C LEU A 150 -6.89 -3.07 -12.29
N GLY A 151 -7.81 -3.82 -11.69
CA GLY A 151 -9.23 -3.76 -12.01
C GLY A 151 -9.58 -4.36 -13.38
N LEU A 152 -8.66 -5.12 -13.97
CA LEU A 152 -8.87 -5.79 -15.26
C LEU A 152 -9.50 -7.17 -15.06
N PRO A 153 -10.33 -7.64 -16.01
CA PRO A 153 -10.91 -8.98 -15.93
C PRO A 153 -9.81 -10.05 -15.96
N SER A 154 -9.91 -11.02 -15.07
CA SER A 154 -9.06 -12.22 -15.09
C SER A 154 -9.52 -13.12 -16.25
N ASN A 155 -8.61 -13.50 -17.12
CA ASN A 155 -8.84 -14.49 -18.18
C ASN A 155 -8.80 -15.92 -17.64
#